data_524662b65cbbda71362879aa3225651a
#
_entry.id   524662b65cbbda71362879aa3225651a
#
_cell.length_a   1.000
_cell.length_b   1.000
_cell.length_c   1.000
_cell.angle_alpha   90.00
_cell.angle_beta   90.00
_cell.angle_gamma   90.00
#
_symmetry.space_group_name_H-M   'P 1'
#
loop_
_entity.id
_entity.type
_entity.pdbx_description
1 polymer ?
#
loop_
_entity_poly.entity_id
_entity_poly.type
_entity_poly.pdbx_seq_one_letter_code
_entity_poly.pdbx_strand_id
1 'polypeptide(L)'
;MVLRGKTTIVAVLVLAVAGLALGLVAGHHRSKPSRAHARAETFMAGDRSFSVSYPTGWQASAVGATGAVLQRSDHRGVVLVRERPALKGSLSSLVKNLPRQLAKRFPDFHPVGASVARLATGPAVVYTFVRTKAAKVQTIVIAPTARRSVTLEAVAPAGAHDAAREAGQIVRSLKSR
;
A
#
# COMPACT_ATOMS: atom_id res chain seq x y z
N MET A 1 -28.83 15.70 -20.51
CA MET A 1 -29.16 14.96 -19.27
C MET A 1 -28.16 13.81 -19.08
N VAL A 2 -26.88 14.10 -18.78
CA VAL A 2 -25.85 13.09 -18.51
C VAL A 2 -24.81 13.70 -17.57
N LEU A 3 -25.06 13.64 -16.24
CA LEU A 3 -24.06 14.07 -15.23
C LEU A 3 -24.21 13.37 -13.87
N ARG A 4 -24.97 12.25 -13.79
CA ARG A 4 -25.18 11.54 -12.51
C ARG A 4 -24.27 10.34 -12.25
N GLY A 5 -23.51 9.86 -13.23
CA GLY A 5 -22.71 8.63 -13.07
C GLY A 5 -21.31 8.80 -12.45
N LYS A 6 -20.70 9.98 -12.57
CA LYS A 6 -19.29 10.17 -12.17
C LYS A 6 -19.11 10.49 -10.69
N THR A 7 -20.08 11.17 -10.09
CA THR A 7 -19.98 11.60 -8.68
C THR A 7 -20.18 10.44 -7.70
N THR A 8 -21.01 9.46 -8.05
CA THR A 8 -21.32 8.30 -7.20
C THR A 8 -20.12 7.35 -7.05
N ILE A 9 -19.34 7.15 -8.13
CA ILE A 9 -18.17 6.28 -8.12
C ILE A 9 -17.08 6.87 -7.21
N VAL A 10 -16.89 8.18 -7.24
CA VAL A 10 -15.89 8.87 -6.40
C VAL A 10 -16.28 8.81 -4.92
N ALA A 11 -17.57 8.97 -4.59
CA ALA A 11 -18.05 8.94 -3.21
C ALA A 11 -17.91 7.56 -2.56
N VAL A 12 -18.23 6.48 -3.30
CA VAL A 12 -18.06 5.09 -2.80
C VAL A 12 -16.59 4.74 -2.62
N LEU A 13 -15.72 5.27 -3.47
CA LEU A 13 -14.28 5.02 -3.42
C LEU A 13 -13.61 5.73 -2.23
N VAL A 14 -14.07 6.95 -1.89
CA VAL A 14 -13.57 7.70 -0.73
C VAL A 14 -13.88 6.97 0.58
N LEU A 15 -15.06 6.36 0.72
CA LEU A 15 -15.42 5.59 1.91
C LEU A 15 -14.57 4.32 2.07
N ALA A 16 -14.22 3.65 0.98
CA ALA A 16 -13.39 2.44 1.02
C ALA A 16 -11.94 2.73 1.42
N VAL A 17 -11.44 3.88 0.99
CA VAL A 17 -10.05 4.30 1.26
C VAL A 17 -9.93 5.00 2.62
N ALA A 18 -10.97 5.70 3.08
CA ALA A 18 -11.03 6.19 4.46
C ALA A 18 -10.91 5.03 5.46
N GLY A 19 -11.49 3.87 5.16
CA GLY A 19 -11.31 2.64 5.94
C GLY A 19 -9.85 2.16 5.99
N LEU A 20 -9.08 2.35 4.92
CA LEU A 20 -7.68 1.96 4.86
C LEU A 20 -6.79 2.96 5.63
N ALA A 21 -7.08 4.25 5.55
CA ALA A 21 -6.35 5.30 6.27
C ALA A 21 -6.73 5.32 7.77
N LEU A 22 -8.02 5.17 8.11
CA LEU A 22 -8.49 5.11 9.49
C LEU A 22 -8.08 3.81 10.20
N GLY A 23 -7.97 2.70 9.49
CA GLY A 23 -7.45 1.44 10.04
C GLY A 23 -5.98 1.51 10.45
N LEU A 24 -5.22 2.46 9.95
CA LEU A 24 -3.84 2.73 10.37
C LEU A 24 -3.76 3.55 11.66
N VAL A 25 -4.78 4.34 11.98
CA VAL A 25 -4.80 5.25 13.16
C VAL A 25 -5.59 4.65 14.32
N ALA A 26 -6.62 3.84 14.07
CA ALA A 26 -7.55 3.31 15.08
C ALA A 26 -7.12 1.96 15.70
N GLY A 27 -5.84 1.67 15.80
CA GLY A 27 -5.28 0.40 16.29
C GLY A 27 -5.53 0.07 17.78
N HIS A 28 -6.57 0.59 18.44
CA HIS A 28 -6.83 0.35 19.86
C HIS A 28 -8.27 -0.06 20.22
N HIS A 29 -9.08 -0.54 19.28
CA HIS A 29 -10.35 -1.15 19.65
C HIS A 29 -10.28 -2.69 19.56
N ARG A 30 -10.39 -3.32 20.73
CA ARG A 30 -10.55 -4.77 20.93
C ARG A 30 -11.73 -5.28 20.13
N SER A 31 -11.48 -5.83 18.95
CA SER A 31 -12.43 -6.67 18.22
C SER A 31 -12.23 -8.10 18.64
N LYS A 32 -13.31 -8.78 19.08
CA LYS A 32 -13.34 -10.19 19.44
C LYS A 32 -12.64 -11.06 18.38
N PRO A 33 -11.78 -12.02 18.76
CA PRO A 33 -11.17 -12.93 17.83
C PRO A 33 -12.21 -13.95 17.38
N SER A 34 -12.75 -13.78 16.21
CA SER A 34 -13.49 -14.82 15.51
C SER A 34 -13.11 -14.77 14.05
N ARG A 35 -12.13 -15.58 13.72
CA ARG A 35 -11.94 -16.24 12.41
C ARG A 35 -10.60 -16.95 12.45
N ALA A 36 -10.63 -18.23 12.08
CA ALA A 36 -9.45 -19.06 11.89
C ALA A 36 -8.31 -18.22 11.29
N HIS A 37 -7.19 -18.17 11.96
CA HIS A 37 -6.00 -17.44 11.51
C HIS A 37 -5.60 -18.07 10.18
N ALA A 38 -5.97 -17.43 9.07
CA ALA A 38 -5.42 -17.77 7.77
C ALA A 38 -3.90 -17.76 7.94
N ARG A 39 -3.28 -18.89 7.69
CA ARG A 39 -1.84 -19.11 7.89
C ARG A 39 -1.10 -18.06 7.05
N ALA A 40 -0.50 -17.08 7.69
CA ALA A 40 0.28 -16.07 7.00
C ALA A 40 1.60 -16.68 6.57
N GLU A 41 1.95 -16.53 5.30
CA GLU A 41 3.25 -16.87 4.77
C GLU A 41 4.17 -15.64 4.86
N THR A 42 5.50 -15.85 4.79
CA THR A 42 6.46 -14.76 4.85
C THR A 42 7.44 -14.86 3.70
N PHE A 43 7.56 -13.78 2.95
CA PHE A 43 8.64 -13.57 1.99
C PHE A 43 9.79 -12.84 2.68
N MET A 44 11.01 -13.27 2.41
CA MET A 44 12.25 -12.60 2.83
C MET A 44 13.08 -12.27 1.59
N ALA A 45 13.58 -11.04 1.49
CA ALA A 45 14.50 -10.63 0.44
C ALA A 45 15.77 -11.47 0.47
N GLY A 46 16.40 -11.70 -0.68
CA GLY A 46 17.60 -12.53 -0.80
C GLY A 46 18.76 -12.01 0.03
N ASP A 47 18.90 -10.69 0.16
CA ASP A 47 19.90 -10.02 1.01
C ASP A 47 19.45 -9.83 2.46
N ARG A 48 18.25 -10.32 2.80
CA ARG A 48 17.61 -10.20 4.13
C ARG A 48 17.35 -8.76 4.59
N SER A 49 17.35 -7.79 3.69
CA SER A 49 17.11 -6.37 3.99
C SER A 49 15.68 -6.10 4.46
N PHE A 50 14.72 -6.89 3.99
CA PHE A 50 13.34 -6.79 4.43
C PHE A 50 12.62 -8.15 4.40
N SER A 51 11.51 -8.22 5.12
CA SER A 51 10.52 -9.29 5.00
C SER A 51 9.11 -8.72 5.04
N VAL A 52 8.16 -9.42 4.39
CA VAL A 52 6.74 -9.12 4.42
C VAL A 52 5.94 -10.39 4.60
N SER A 53 4.89 -10.33 5.42
CA SER A 53 3.95 -11.45 5.57
C SER A 53 2.72 -11.20 4.71
N TYR A 54 2.18 -12.26 4.13
CA TYR A 54 1.03 -12.19 3.24
C TYR A 54 0.03 -13.32 3.54
N PRO A 55 -1.27 -13.10 3.34
CA PRO A 55 -2.29 -14.09 3.63
C PRO A 55 -2.33 -15.21 2.56
N THR A 56 -2.94 -16.33 2.91
CA THR A 56 -3.26 -17.40 1.96
C THR A 56 -4.01 -16.84 0.75
N GLY A 57 -3.71 -17.37 -0.44
CA GLY A 57 -4.27 -16.88 -1.71
C GLY A 57 -3.42 -15.78 -2.37
N TRP A 58 -2.28 -15.40 -1.76
CA TRP A 58 -1.25 -14.60 -2.40
C TRP A 58 -0.02 -15.45 -2.69
N GLN A 59 0.70 -15.08 -3.73
CA GLN A 59 1.97 -15.71 -4.11
C GLN A 59 3.06 -14.65 -4.17
N ALA A 60 4.23 -14.96 -3.62
CA ALA A 60 5.37 -14.07 -3.63
C ALA A 60 6.46 -14.59 -4.58
N SER A 61 7.01 -13.70 -5.38
CA SER A 61 8.12 -13.96 -6.30
C SER A 61 9.21 -12.92 -6.09
N ALA A 62 10.46 -13.37 -6.06
CA ALA A 62 11.60 -12.47 -5.96
C ALA A 62 11.78 -11.67 -7.26
N VAL A 63 12.20 -10.40 -7.12
CA VAL A 63 12.59 -9.52 -8.22
C VAL A 63 14.01 -9.03 -7.94
N GLY A 64 14.99 -9.74 -8.46
CA GLY A 64 16.39 -9.57 -8.08
C GLY A 64 16.63 -9.92 -6.60
N ALA A 65 17.73 -9.43 -6.04
CA ALA A 65 18.11 -9.69 -4.64
C ALA A 65 17.30 -8.86 -3.63
N THR A 66 16.81 -7.69 -4.04
CA THR A 66 16.29 -6.62 -3.17
C THR A 66 14.84 -6.24 -3.48
N GLY A 67 14.10 -7.10 -4.15
CA GLY A 67 12.71 -6.84 -4.53
C GLY A 67 11.81 -8.07 -4.46
N ALA A 68 10.51 -7.84 -4.43
CA ALA A 68 9.47 -8.86 -4.50
C ALA A 68 8.23 -8.35 -5.22
N VAL A 69 7.54 -9.25 -5.89
CA VAL A 69 6.15 -9.08 -6.33
C VAL A 69 5.30 -10.07 -5.55
N LEU A 70 4.28 -9.56 -4.88
CA LEU A 70 3.25 -10.39 -4.28
C LEU A 70 1.98 -10.19 -5.10
N GLN A 71 1.43 -11.28 -5.58
CA GLN A 71 0.24 -11.27 -6.43
C GLN A 71 -0.84 -12.17 -5.84
N ARG A 72 -2.06 -11.66 -5.79
CA ARG A 72 -3.22 -12.45 -5.41
C ARG A 72 -3.56 -13.45 -6.52
N SER A 73 -3.97 -14.66 -6.17
CA SER A 73 -4.24 -15.74 -7.11
C SER A 73 -5.33 -15.43 -8.15
N ASP A 74 -6.28 -14.55 -7.79
CA ASP A 74 -7.33 -14.05 -8.69
C ASP A 74 -6.90 -12.84 -9.54
N HIS A 75 -5.63 -12.44 -9.47
CA HIS A 75 -5.03 -11.27 -10.14
C HIS A 75 -5.65 -9.91 -9.78
N ARG A 76 -6.48 -9.83 -8.72
CA ARG A 76 -7.16 -8.60 -8.28
C ARG A 76 -6.35 -7.78 -7.28
N GLY A 77 -5.13 -8.17 -6.98
CA GLY A 77 -4.25 -7.45 -6.08
C GLY A 77 -2.79 -7.73 -6.39
N VAL A 78 -1.97 -6.68 -6.35
CA VAL A 78 -0.52 -6.76 -6.51
C VAL A 78 0.14 -5.86 -5.49
N VAL A 79 1.18 -6.35 -4.82
CA VAL A 79 2.08 -5.55 -4.00
C VAL A 79 3.49 -5.71 -4.53
N LEU A 80 4.08 -4.61 -4.98
CA LEU A 80 5.47 -4.56 -5.40
C LEU A 80 6.30 -4.01 -4.26
N VAL A 81 7.32 -4.73 -3.84
CA VAL A 81 8.28 -4.30 -2.81
C VAL A 81 9.63 -4.11 -3.45
N ARG A 82 10.27 -2.97 -3.20
CA ARG A 82 11.61 -2.67 -3.72
C ARG A 82 12.43 -1.91 -2.70
N GLU A 83 13.66 -2.30 -2.57
CA GLU A 83 14.65 -1.49 -1.90
C GLU A 83 15.09 -0.33 -2.80
N ARG A 84 15.38 0.81 -2.21
CA ARG A 84 15.79 2.05 -2.88
C ARG A 84 16.94 2.69 -2.10
N PRO A 85 17.72 3.56 -2.71
CA PRO A 85 18.68 4.39 -1.99
C PRO A 85 18.02 5.12 -0.80
N ALA A 86 18.83 5.52 0.16
CA ALA A 86 18.35 6.31 1.29
C ALA A 86 17.60 7.56 0.83
N LEU A 87 16.56 7.90 1.56
CA LEU A 87 15.77 9.09 1.28
C LEU A 87 16.61 10.35 1.46
N LYS A 88 16.54 11.24 0.48
CA LYS A 88 17.05 12.57 0.61
C LYS A 88 15.95 13.49 1.14
N GLY A 89 16.14 14.05 2.32
CA GLY A 89 15.19 14.94 2.97
C GLY A 89 14.25 14.26 3.97
N SER A 90 13.28 15.01 4.48
CA SER A 90 12.35 14.56 5.52
C SER A 90 11.12 13.86 4.92
N LEU A 91 10.46 13.03 5.75
CA LEU A 91 9.17 12.41 5.38
C LEU A 91 8.10 13.47 5.09
N SER A 92 8.12 14.59 5.83
CA SER A 92 7.19 15.70 5.58
C SER A 92 7.40 16.35 4.22
N SER A 93 8.65 16.47 3.76
CA SER A 93 8.96 16.94 2.42
C SER A 93 8.47 15.98 1.34
N LEU A 94 8.55 14.66 1.59
CA LEU A 94 7.98 13.66 0.68
C LEU A 94 6.47 13.77 0.56
N VAL A 95 5.75 13.88 1.69
CA VAL A 95 4.29 14.05 1.70
C VAL A 95 3.88 15.26 0.84
N LYS A 96 4.63 16.36 0.91
CA LYS A 96 4.36 17.58 0.13
C LYS A 96 4.68 17.43 -1.36
N ASN A 97 5.75 16.72 -1.71
CA ASN A 97 6.27 16.68 -3.08
C ASN A 97 5.78 15.48 -3.91
N LEU A 98 5.45 14.37 -3.26
CA LEU A 98 5.01 13.15 -3.92
C LEU A 98 3.77 13.35 -4.81
N PRO A 99 2.72 14.11 -4.42
CA PRO A 99 1.56 14.36 -5.27
C PRO A 99 1.91 14.97 -6.61
N ARG A 100 2.83 15.96 -6.60
CA ARG A 100 3.27 16.64 -7.83
C ARG A 100 4.02 15.69 -8.78
N GLN A 101 4.84 14.79 -8.22
CA GLN A 101 5.55 13.79 -9.00
C GLN A 101 4.60 12.73 -9.57
N LEU A 102 3.63 12.29 -8.78
CA LEU A 102 2.62 11.32 -9.21
C LEU A 102 1.68 11.89 -10.27
N ALA A 103 1.26 13.14 -10.14
CA ALA A 103 0.44 13.82 -11.15
C ALA A 103 1.15 13.93 -12.50
N LYS A 104 2.48 14.15 -12.51
CA LYS A 104 3.28 14.14 -13.74
C LYS A 104 3.36 12.74 -14.37
N ARG A 105 3.47 11.70 -13.54
CA ARG A 105 3.62 10.31 -14.00
C ARG A 105 2.28 9.71 -14.44
N PHE A 106 1.20 10.12 -13.81
CA PHE A 106 -0.14 9.57 -14.00
C PHE A 106 -1.14 10.69 -14.30
N PRO A 107 -1.48 10.95 -15.56
CA PRO A 107 -2.41 12.03 -15.93
C PRO A 107 -3.81 11.87 -15.34
N ASP A 108 -4.21 10.64 -14.98
CA ASP A 108 -5.48 10.28 -14.35
C ASP A 108 -5.40 10.13 -12.83
N PHE A 109 -4.38 10.76 -12.23
CA PHE A 109 -4.13 10.75 -10.80
C PHE A 109 -5.14 11.62 -10.03
N HIS A 110 -5.73 11.04 -8.98
CA HIS A 110 -6.56 11.74 -8.01
C HIS A 110 -6.10 11.38 -6.59
N PRO A 111 -5.62 12.35 -5.82
CA PRO A 111 -5.17 12.10 -4.46
C PRO A 111 -6.34 11.71 -3.56
N VAL A 112 -6.13 10.75 -2.69
CA VAL A 112 -7.11 10.35 -1.67
C VAL A 112 -6.62 10.71 -0.28
N GLY A 113 -5.36 10.46 0.02
CA GLY A 113 -4.78 10.81 1.30
C GLY A 113 -3.28 10.56 1.36
N ALA A 114 -2.63 11.35 2.23
CA ALA A 114 -1.22 11.23 2.53
C ALA A 114 -1.00 11.41 4.03
N SER A 115 -0.20 10.56 4.62
CA SER A 115 0.13 10.63 6.05
C SER A 115 1.52 10.05 6.33
N VAL A 116 2.07 10.42 7.48
CA VAL A 116 3.18 9.70 8.08
C VAL A 116 2.57 8.72 9.07
N ALA A 117 2.68 7.43 8.78
CA ALA A 117 2.20 6.35 9.65
C ALA A 117 3.37 5.65 10.33
N ARG A 118 3.11 5.04 11.48
CA ARG A 118 4.10 4.21 12.18
C ARG A 118 3.91 2.75 11.76
N LEU A 119 4.89 2.20 11.08
CA LEU A 119 5.00 0.77 10.78
C LEU A 119 5.88 0.08 11.83
N ALA A 120 5.99 -1.25 11.76
CA ALA A 120 6.90 -2.00 12.61
C ALA A 120 8.37 -1.58 12.42
N THR A 121 8.73 -1.10 11.24
CA THR A 121 10.05 -0.57 10.86
C THR A 121 10.32 0.86 11.31
N GLY A 122 9.32 1.57 11.83
CA GLY A 122 9.40 3.00 12.16
C GLY A 122 8.42 3.87 11.38
N PRO A 123 8.65 5.19 11.35
CA PRO A 123 7.80 6.11 10.62
C PRO A 123 7.96 5.92 9.11
N ALA A 124 6.85 5.92 8.37
CA ALA A 124 6.80 5.76 6.92
C ALA A 124 5.79 6.71 6.31
N VAL A 125 6.03 7.16 5.08
CA VAL A 125 5.02 7.86 4.28
C VAL A 125 4.06 6.84 3.70
N VAL A 126 2.78 7.04 3.90
CA VAL A 126 1.69 6.31 3.23
C VAL A 126 0.93 7.29 2.36
N TYR A 127 0.86 6.99 1.08
CA TYR A 127 0.18 7.83 0.09
C TYR A 127 -0.77 6.99 -0.74
N THR A 128 -2.06 7.34 -0.70
CA THR A 128 -3.11 6.63 -1.45
C THR A 128 -3.73 7.55 -2.49
N PHE A 129 -3.95 7.04 -3.68
CA PHE A 129 -4.55 7.73 -4.81
C PHE A 129 -5.33 6.78 -5.71
N VAL A 130 -6.17 7.37 -6.54
CA VAL A 130 -6.97 6.65 -7.54
C VAL A 130 -6.46 6.98 -8.93
N ARG A 131 -6.39 5.97 -9.76
CA ARG A 131 -6.19 6.05 -11.21
C ARG A 131 -7.55 5.90 -11.88
N THR A 132 -8.21 7.02 -12.23
CA THR A 132 -9.60 6.98 -12.69
C THR A 132 -9.77 6.30 -14.03
N LYS A 133 -8.89 6.54 -15.02
CA LYS A 133 -8.93 5.86 -16.31
C LYS A 133 -8.60 4.37 -16.21
N ALA A 134 -7.68 4.01 -15.32
CA ALA A 134 -7.30 2.63 -15.09
C ALA A 134 -8.24 1.90 -14.12
N ALA A 135 -9.20 2.60 -13.49
CA ALA A 135 -10.10 2.08 -12.46
C ALA A 135 -9.35 1.33 -11.34
N LYS A 136 -8.27 1.92 -10.83
CA LYS A 136 -7.39 1.32 -9.82
C LYS A 136 -7.20 2.23 -8.61
N VAL A 137 -7.11 1.62 -7.43
CA VAL A 137 -6.60 2.26 -6.21
C VAL A 137 -5.15 1.84 -6.03
N GLN A 138 -4.29 2.82 -5.77
CA GLN A 138 -2.87 2.59 -5.52
C GLN A 138 -2.47 3.19 -4.17
N THR A 139 -1.69 2.45 -3.41
CA THR A 139 -1.08 2.93 -2.17
C THR A 139 0.43 2.76 -2.28
N ILE A 140 1.14 3.86 -2.14
CA ILE A 140 2.62 3.86 -2.08
C ILE A 140 3.01 4.05 -0.62
N VAL A 141 3.89 3.18 -0.15
CA VAL A 141 4.50 3.29 1.18
C VAL A 141 6.00 3.42 1.00
N ILE A 142 6.59 4.40 1.69
CA ILE A 142 8.02 4.64 1.69
C ILE A 142 8.49 4.58 3.14
N ALA A 143 9.19 3.52 3.48
CA ALA A 143 9.74 3.26 4.80
C ALA A 143 11.26 3.45 4.78
N PRO A 144 11.80 4.49 5.42
CA PRO A 144 13.24 4.66 5.55
C PRO A 144 13.83 3.59 6.46
N THR A 145 15.04 3.18 6.15
CA THR A 145 15.90 2.37 7.00
C THR A 145 17.19 3.14 7.30
N ALA A 146 18.08 2.59 8.09
CA ALA A 146 19.34 3.26 8.45
C ALA A 146 20.20 3.66 7.24
N ARG A 147 20.19 2.88 6.16
CA ARG A 147 21.08 3.08 4.99
C ARG A 147 20.34 3.19 3.67
N ARG A 148 19.06 2.82 3.62
CA ARG A 148 18.25 2.70 2.41
C ARG A 148 16.80 3.09 2.70
N SER A 149 15.92 2.83 1.76
CA SER A 149 14.47 2.87 1.99
C SER A 149 13.82 1.68 1.32
N VAL A 150 12.71 1.21 1.88
CA VAL A 150 11.87 0.19 1.25
C VAL A 150 10.60 0.87 0.75
N THR A 151 10.33 0.72 -0.53
CA THR A 151 9.10 1.20 -1.16
C THR A 151 8.17 0.03 -1.43
N LEU A 152 6.92 0.14 -0.96
CA LEU A 152 5.86 -0.78 -1.33
C LEU A 152 4.85 -0.02 -2.20
N GLU A 153 4.44 -0.65 -3.28
CA GLU A 153 3.39 -0.15 -4.17
C GLU A 153 2.28 -1.20 -4.23
N ALA A 154 1.18 -0.94 -3.54
CA ALA A 154 0.01 -1.80 -3.54
C ALA A 154 -1.00 -1.30 -4.58
N VAL A 155 -1.50 -2.20 -5.41
CA VAL A 155 -2.46 -1.89 -6.50
C VAL A 155 -3.62 -2.87 -6.42
N ALA A 156 -4.83 -2.33 -6.44
CA ALA A 156 -6.06 -3.12 -6.55
C ALA A 156 -7.04 -2.43 -7.50
N PRO A 157 -7.94 -3.18 -8.19
CA PRO A 157 -9.04 -2.58 -8.94
C PRO A 157 -9.94 -1.75 -8.02
N ALA A 158 -10.51 -0.69 -8.53
CA ALA A 158 -11.55 0.07 -7.84
C ALA A 158 -12.73 -0.87 -7.52
N GLY A 159 -13.18 -0.88 -6.25
CA GLY A 159 -14.23 -1.79 -5.79
C GLY A 159 -13.75 -3.17 -5.28
N ALA A 160 -12.49 -3.54 -5.47
CA ALA A 160 -11.92 -4.76 -4.88
C ALA A 160 -11.49 -4.52 -3.42
N HIS A 161 -12.45 -4.31 -2.53
CA HIS A 161 -12.21 -3.93 -1.14
C HIS A 161 -11.44 -4.99 -0.34
N ASP A 162 -11.69 -6.27 -0.61
CA ASP A 162 -10.99 -7.40 -0.03
C ASP A 162 -9.50 -7.40 -0.41
N ALA A 163 -9.20 -7.26 -1.70
CA ALA A 163 -7.83 -7.18 -2.20
C ALA A 163 -7.08 -5.95 -1.65
N ALA A 164 -7.74 -4.79 -1.59
CA ALA A 164 -7.16 -3.58 -1.01
C ALA A 164 -6.87 -3.74 0.50
N ARG A 165 -7.77 -4.37 1.26
CA ARG A 165 -7.58 -4.67 2.68
C ARG A 165 -6.41 -5.63 2.92
N GLU A 166 -6.32 -6.71 2.15
CA GLU A 166 -5.24 -7.69 2.24
C GLU A 166 -3.89 -7.07 1.85
N ALA A 167 -3.85 -6.28 0.78
CA ALA A 167 -2.66 -5.52 0.40
C ALA A 167 -2.23 -4.57 1.54
N GLY A 168 -3.17 -3.93 2.22
CA GLY A 168 -2.91 -3.13 3.41
C GLY A 168 -2.34 -3.95 4.58
N GLN A 169 -2.73 -5.21 4.76
CA GLN A 169 -2.13 -6.11 5.75
C GLN A 169 -0.68 -6.44 5.39
N ILE A 170 -0.40 -6.73 4.13
CA ILE A 170 0.96 -6.98 3.62
C ILE A 170 1.86 -5.76 3.91
N VAL A 171 1.38 -4.56 3.60
CA VAL A 171 2.10 -3.31 3.86
C VAL A 171 2.46 -3.16 5.35
N ARG A 172 1.49 -3.40 6.24
CA ARG A 172 1.71 -3.29 7.69
C ARG A 172 2.66 -4.35 8.26
N SER A 173 2.80 -5.48 7.58
CA SER A 173 3.68 -6.57 8.00
C SER A 173 5.16 -6.33 7.69
N LEU A 174 5.49 -5.26 6.94
CA LEU A 174 6.86 -4.94 6.56
C LEU A 174 7.76 -4.88 7.79
N LYS A 175 8.83 -5.65 7.74
CA LYS A 175 9.97 -5.58 8.66
C LYS A 175 11.21 -5.31 7.82
N SER A 176 12.01 -4.34 8.20
CA SER A 176 13.31 -4.04 7.60
C SER A 176 14.41 -4.09 8.67
N ARG A 177 15.61 -4.40 8.25
CA ARG A 177 16.81 -4.42 9.08
C ARG A 177 17.75 -3.27 8.71
#